data_b65b830c051c9288ed9d675510e47b11
#
_entry.id   b65b830c051c9288ed9d675510e47b11
#
_cell.length_a   1.000
_cell.length_b   1.000
_cell.length_c   1.000
_cell.angle_alpha   90.00
_cell.angle_beta   90.00
_cell.angle_gamma   90.00
#
_symmetry.space_group_name_H-M   'P 1'
#
loop_
_entity.id
_entity.type
_entity.pdbx_description
1 polymer ?
#
loop_
_entity_poly.entity_id
_entity_poly.type
_entity_poly.pdbx_seq_one_letter_code
_entity_poly.pdbx_strand_id
1 'polypeptide(L)'
;IEAAERVRTTHPTISVRWHTQIDPKFMKRALETVKLGMGFPAFFNDESSIQYLLARGYTIEEARNYALGGCTLHTVPGKTSSIWPLVTSYGRIFELTMYNGWDYISNSQLGPQTGDFTKMTSYEEFVAAYKAMIKHWADISTHSGRAAKIQHGETFPDMMMSAFTDDCIGRGRVCSLGGAEHND
;
A
#
# COMPACT_ATOMS: atom_id res chain seq x y z
N ILE A 1 -22.63 7.10 -0.11
CA ILE A 1 -22.86 6.43 -1.41
C ILE A 1 -23.77 7.29 -2.29
N GLU A 2 -25.01 7.59 -1.90
CA GLU A 2 -25.98 8.37 -2.70
C GLU A 2 -25.45 9.75 -3.12
N ALA A 3 -24.79 10.47 -2.21
CA ALA A 3 -24.17 11.76 -2.55
C ALA A 3 -23.11 11.61 -3.64
N ALA A 4 -22.25 10.59 -3.53
CA ALA A 4 -21.21 10.31 -4.53
C ALA A 4 -21.82 9.96 -5.90
N GLU A 5 -22.89 9.18 -5.94
CA GLU A 5 -23.61 8.87 -7.17
C GLU A 5 -24.18 10.11 -7.86
N ARG A 6 -24.75 11.01 -7.06
CA ARG A 6 -25.37 12.25 -7.59
C ARG A 6 -24.32 13.22 -8.15
N VAL A 7 -23.19 13.35 -7.47
CA VAL A 7 -22.13 14.28 -7.86
C VAL A 7 -21.19 13.66 -8.89
N ARG A 8 -21.18 12.33 -9.02
CA ARG A 8 -20.30 11.56 -9.91
C ARG A 8 -18.83 11.95 -9.78
N THR A 9 -18.40 12.14 -8.53
CA THR A 9 -17.00 12.44 -8.21
C THR A 9 -16.31 11.22 -7.64
N THR A 10 -15.02 11.09 -7.92
CA THR A 10 -14.16 10.06 -7.33
C THR A 10 -13.61 10.44 -5.96
N HIS A 11 -13.89 11.66 -5.51
CA HIS A 11 -13.43 12.18 -4.21
C HIS A 11 -14.60 12.75 -3.40
N PRO A 12 -14.65 12.50 -2.09
CA PRO A 12 -13.71 11.66 -1.30
C PRO A 12 -13.79 10.19 -1.70
N THR A 13 -12.69 9.46 -1.57
CA THR A 13 -12.66 8.01 -1.78
C THR A 13 -13.54 7.32 -0.74
N ILE A 14 -14.38 6.41 -1.21
CA ILE A 14 -15.28 5.63 -0.34
C ILE A 14 -14.77 4.20 -0.30
N SER A 15 -14.58 3.68 0.91
CA SER A 15 -14.20 2.30 1.14
C SER A 15 -15.24 1.59 1.99
N VAL A 16 -15.48 0.33 1.68
CA VAL A 16 -16.41 -0.53 2.40
C VAL A 16 -15.60 -1.68 3.03
N ARG A 17 -15.65 -1.76 4.34
CA ARG A 17 -15.15 -2.90 5.09
C ARG A 17 -16.17 -4.02 5.00
N TRP A 18 -15.86 -5.04 4.22
CA TRP A 18 -16.74 -6.19 4.03
C TRP A 18 -16.50 -7.26 5.10
N HIS A 19 -17.56 -7.76 5.69
CA HIS A 19 -17.55 -8.89 6.62
C HIS A 19 -18.83 -9.72 6.45
N THR A 20 -18.85 -10.94 6.97
CA THR A 20 -19.95 -11.89 6.77
C THR A 20 -21.29 -11.46 7.33
N GLN A 21 -21.31 -10.52 8.27
CA GLN A 21 -22.53 -10.00 8.92
C GLN A 21 -23.00 -8.65 8.34
N ILE A 22 -22.39 -8.19 7.24
CA ILE A 22 -22.80 -6.93 6.61
C ILE A 22 -24.22 -7.05 6.05
N ASP A 23 -25.01 -5.98 6.16
CA ASP A 23 -26.37 -5.96 5.60
C ASP A 23 -26.34 -6.19 4.08
N PRO A 24 -27.01 -7.25 3.58
CA PRO A 24 -27.06 -7.51 2.15
C PRO A 24 -27.66 -6.37 1.32
N LYS A 25 -28.58 -5.59 1.88
CA LYS A 25 -29.16 -4.43 1.20
C LYS A 25 -28.12 -3.33 1.00
N PHE A 26 -27.29 -3.09 2.04
CA PHE A 26 -26.17 -2.15 1.93
C PHE A 26 -25.16 -2.62 0.88
N MET A 27 -24.79 -3.91 0.88
CA MET A 27 -23.87 -4.46 -0.10
C MET A 27 -24.41 -4.34 -1.53
N LYS A 28 -25.68 -4.69 -1.73
CA LYS A 28 -26.32 -4.52 -3.03
C LYS A 28 -26.25 -3.06 -3.50
N ARG A 29 -26.56 -2.12 -2.63
CA ARG A 29 -26.50 -0.69 -2.93
C ARG A 29 -25.10 -0.21 -3.28
N ALA A 30 -24.09 -0.67 -2.54
CA ALA A 30 -22.70 -0.36 -2.82
C ALA A 30 -22.24 -0.90 -4.18
N LEU A 31 -22.61 -2.13 -4.53
CA LEU A 31 -22.31 -2.73 -5.83
C LEU A 31 -23.03 -2.03 -6.99
N GLU A 32 -24.27 -1.57 -6.79
CA GLU A 32 -24.98 -0.76 -7.78
C GLU A 32 -24.26 0.54 -8.09
N THR A 33 -23.62 1.16 -7.10
CA THR A 33 -22.79 2.35 -7.29
C THR A 33 -21.53 2.05 -8.11
N VAL A 34 -20.88 0.92 -7.87
CA VAL A 34 -19.71 0.49 -8.67
C VAL A 34 -20.07 0.33 -10.14
N LYS A 35 -21.27 -0.18 -10.45
CA LYS A 35 -21.77 -0.34 -11.84
C LYS A 35 -21.84 0.98 -12.63
N LEU A 36 -21.87 2.12 -11.96
CA LEU A 36 -21.83 3.43 -12.61
C LEU A 36 -20.45 3.80 -13.17
N GLY A 37 -19.44 2.94 -13.01
CA GLY A 37 -18.10 3.15 -13.53
C GLY A 37 -17.25 4.17 -12.78
N MET A 38 -17.63 4.51 -11.55
CA MET A 38 -16.92 5.51 -10.72
C MET A 38 -15.64 4.98 -10.07
N GLY A 39 -15.40 3.66 -10.10
CA GLY A 39 -14.26 3.02 -9.44
C GLY A 39 -14.40 2.90 -7.90
N PHE A 40 -15.44 3.45 -7.30
CA PHE A 40 -15.74 3.42 -5.88
C PHE A 40 -17.21 3.07 -5.63
N PRO A 41 -17.54 2.54 -4.43
CA PRO A 41 -16.66 2.21 -3.30
C PRO A 41 -15.71 1.04 -3.60
N ALA A 42 -14.50 1.08 -3.00
CA ALA A 42 -13.58 -0.03 -2.95
C ALA A 42 -13.96 -0.96 -1.78
N PHE A 43 -13.80 -2.27 -1.97
CA PHE A 43 -14.17 -3.25 -0.93
C PHE A 43 -12.94 -3.91 -0.33
N PHE A 44 -12.90 -3.98 0.98
CA PHE A 44 -11.83 -4.60 1.75
C PHE A 44 -12.40 -5.69 2.65
N ASN A 45 -11.83 -6.88 2.57
CA ASN A 45 -12.20 -7.96 3.45
C ASN A 45 -11.68 -7.70 4.86
N ASP A 46 -12.60 -7.52 5.81
CA ASP A 46 -12.30 -7.15 7.19
C ASP A 46 -11.44 -8.20 7.91
N GLU A 47 -11.74 -9.48 7.67
CA GLU A 47 -11.01 -10.58 8.27
C GLU A 47 -9.54 -10.60 7.80
N SER A 48 -9.32 -10.50 6.48
CA SER A 48 -7.97 -10.45 5.91
C SER A 48 -7.20 -9.20 6.35
N SER A 49 -7.88 -8.06 6.44
CA SER A 49 -7.28 -6.80 6.87
C SER A 49 -6.86 -6.85 8.34
N ILE A 50 -7.71 -7.43 9.20
CA ILE A 50 -7.38 -7.62 10.63
C ILE A 50 -6.20 -8.58 10.77
N GLN A 51 -6.19 -9.71 10.07
CA GLN A 51 -5.07 -10.66 10.10
C GLN A 51 -3.75 -10.02 9.63
N TYR A 52 -3.80 -9.20 8.58
CA TYR A 52 -2.65 -8.43 8.11
C TYR A 52 -2.07 -7.53 9.22
N LEU A 53 -2.91 -6.77 9.91
CA LEU A 53 -2.48 -5.89 10.99
C LEU A 53 -1.94 -6.65 12.21
N LEU A 54 -2.59 -7.76 12.60
CA LEU A 54 -2.08 -8.65 13.65
C LEU A 54 -0.68 -9.19 13.31
N ALA A 55 -0.46 -9.60 12.06
CA ALA A 55 0.86 -10.06 11.61
C ALA A 55 1.94 -8.96 11.65
N ARG A 56 1.53 -7.69 11.67
CA ARG A 56 2.42 -6.53 11.81
C ARG A 56 2.62 -6.08 13.27
N GLY A 57 2.05 -6.80 14.24
CA GLY A 57 2.22 -6.54 15.65
C GLY A 57 1.18 -5.62 16.29
N TYR A 58 0.12 -5.27 15.58
CA TYR A 58 -1.00 -4.55 16.18
C TYR A 58 -1.79 -5.46 17.13
N THR A 59 -2.35 -4.88 18.18
CA THR A 59 -3.28 -5.60 19.05
C THR A 59 -4.60 -5.89 18.31
N ILE A 60 -5.38 -6.84 18.81
CA ILE A 60 -6.69 -7.14 18.20
C ILE A 60 -7.65 -5.94 18.25
N GLU A 61 -7.58 -5.12 19.29
CA GLU A 61 -8.39 -3.92 19.43
C GLU A 61 -8.01 -2.87 18.39
N GLU A 62 -6.73 -2.61 18.22
CA GLU A 62 -6.19 -1.72 17.18
C GLU A 62 -6.51 -2.22 15.80
N ALA A 63 -6.26 -3.51 15.53
CA ALA A 63 -6.54 -4.12 14.25
C ALA A 63 -8.02 -4.03 13.86
N ARG A 64 -8.94 -4.15 14.81
CA ARG A 64 -10.38 -3.96 14.56
C ARG A 64 -10.77 -2.51 14.32
N ASN A 65 -10.01 -1.57 14.85
CA ASN A 65 -10.25 -0.14 14.71
C ASN A 65 -9.55 0.48 13.48
N TYR A 66 -9.09 -0.34 12.54
CA TYR A 66 -8.45 0.18 11.34
C TYR A 66 -9.40 1.00 10.48
N ALA A 67 -8.83 1.97 9.82
CA ALA A 67 -9.45 2.73 8.75
C ALA A 67 -8.64 2.58 7.45
N LEU A 68 -9.24 2.99 6.35
CA LEU A 68 -8.55 3.03 5.06
C LEU A 68 -8.18 4.47 4.75
N GLY A 69 -6.90 4.77 4.84
CA GLY A 69 -6.34 6.06 4.50
C GLY A 69 -6.06 6.18 3.01
N GLY A 70 -6.39 7.33 2.44
CA GLY A 70 -6.18 7.55 1.01
C GLY A 70 -6.94 6.55 0.15
N CYS A 71 -6.22 5.82 -0.70
CA CYS A 71 -6.83 4.88 -1.64
C CYS A 71 -7.04 3.49 -1.02
N THR A 72 -6.01 2.93 -0.36
CA THR A 72 -6.01 1.53 0.09
C THR A 72 -5.14 1.26 1.31
N LEU A 73 -4.62 2.29 1.98
CA LEU A 73 -3.71 2.12 3.10
C LEU A 73 -4.46 1.72 4.36
N HIS A 74 -4.10 0.57 4.94
CA HIS A 74 -4.59 0.18 6.23
C HIS A 74 -3.89 1.01 7.31
N THR A 75 -4.65 1.81 8.04
CA THR A 75 -4.15 2.68 9.11
C THR A 75 -4.96 2.47 10.37
N VAL A 76 -4.32 2.56 11.51
CA VAL A 76 -5.01 2.69 12.80
C VAL A 76 -4.94 4.16 13.19
N PRO A 77 -6.09 4.86 13.23
CA PRO A 77 -6.13 6.29 13.51
C PRO A 77 -5.37 6.65 14.78
N GLY A 78 -4.50 7.65 14.68
CA GLY A 78 -3.67 8.11 15.77
C GLY A 78 -2.44 7.25 16.09
N LYS A 79 -2.33 6.02 15.55
CA LYS A 79 -1.25 5.09 15.92
C LYS A 79 -0.29 4.73 14.78
N THR A 80 -0.77 4.78 13.54
CA THR A 80 0.04 4.46 12.37
C THR A 80 0.63 5.73 11.79
N SER A 81 1.95 5.78 11.65
CA SER A 81 2.58 6.80 10.81
C SER A 81 2.73 6.23 9.40
N SER A 82 2.01 6.80 8.46
CA SER A 82 2.17 6.48 7.04
C SER A 82 2.99 7.56 6.38
N ILE A 83 4.26 7.27 6.13
CA ILE A 83 5.07 8.05 5.21
C ILE A 83 5.12 7.25 3.92
N TRP A 84 4.76 7.88 2.82
CA TRP A 84 4.68 7.23 1.51
C TRP A 84 5.97 6.49 1.19
N PRO A 85 5.95 5.15 1.16
CA PRO A 85 7.08 4.40 0.65
C PRO A 85 7.21 4.62 -0.85
N LEU A 86 8.36 4.31 -1.41
CA LEU A 86 8.51 4.25 -2.86
C LEU A 86 7.50 3.26 -3.44
N VAL A 87 6.67 3.75 -4.35
CA VAL A 87 5.68 2.91 -5.02
C VAL A 87 6.38 2.10 -6.11
N THR A 88 6.34 0.80 -5.98
CA THR A 88 6.89 -0.12 -6.97
C THR A 88 5.78 -0.60 -7.90
N SER A 89 5.93 -0.40 -9.21
CA SER A 89 4.97 -0.89 -10.20
C SER A 89 5.25 -2.37 -10.53
N TYR A 90 4.40 -3.27 -10.08
CA TYR A 90 4.51 -4.71 -10.41
C TYR A 90 4.42 -4.98 -11.92
N GLY A 91 3.62 -4.20 -12.65
CA GLY A 91 3.57 -4.29 -14.11
C GLY A 91 4.90 -3.95 -14.76
N ARG A 92 5.61 -2.95 -14.23
CA ARG A 92 6.95 -2.59 -14.73
C ARG A 92 7.99 -3.65 -14.38
N ILE A 93 7.92 -4.24 -13.18
CA ILE A 93 8.78 -5.36 -12.79
C ILE A 93 8.55 -6.56 -13.71
N PHE A 94 7.30 -6.86 -14.04
CA PHE A 94 6.94 -7.91 -14.98
C PHE A 94 7.55 -7.69 -16.35
N GLU A 95 7.42 -6.48 -16.89
CA GLU A 95 8.04 -6.09 -18.16
C GLU A 95 9.57 -6.25 -18.14
N LEU A 96 10.23 -5.75 -17.10
CA LEU A 96 11.68 -5.93 -16.93
C LEU A 96 12.08 -7.41 -16.86
N THR A 97 11.25 -8.26 -16.27
CA THR A 97 11.51 -9.71 -16.26
C THR A 97 11.48 -10.29 -17.67
N MET A 98 10.50 -9.91 -18.49
CA MET A 98 10.39 -10.36 -19.88
C MET A 98 11.59 -9.91 -20.73
N TYR A 99 12.15 -8.75 -20.43
CA TYR A 99 13.29 -8.19 -21.14
C TYR A 99 14.64 -8.41 -20.42
N ASN A 100 14.73 -9.44 -19.57
CA ASN A 100 15.97 -9.81 -18.88
C ASN A 100 16.60 -8.65 -18.10
N GLY A 101 15.77 -7.83 -17.47
CA GLY A 101 16.16 -6.65 -16.70
C GLY A 101 16.49 -5.40 -17.52
N TRP A 102 16.39 -5.46 -18.84
CA TRP A 102 16.63 -4.32 -19.72
C TRP A 102 15.43 -3.41 -19.82
N ASP A 103 15.66 -2.12 -19.69
CA ASP A 103 14.65 -1.09 -19.88
C ASP A 103 14.84 -0.35 -21.22
N TYR A 104 13.85 -0.50 -22.10
CA TYR A 104 13.88 0.15 -23.41
C TYR A 104 13.53 1.65 -23.35
N ILE A 105 12.93 2.14 -22.26
CA ILE A 105 12.63 3.56 -22.12
C ILE A 105 13.88 4.35 -21.76
N SER A 106 14.61 3.91 -20.74
CA SER A 106 15.87 4.54 -20.32
C SER A 106 17.08 4.00 -21.08
N ASN A 107 16.90 2.97 -21.91
CA ASN A 107 17.94 2.26 -22.66
C ASN A 107 19.08 1.79 -21.73
N SER A 108 18.73 1.15 -20.63
CA SER A 108 19.67 0.73 -19.59
C SER A 108 19.25 -0.55 -18.88
N GLN A 109 20.21 -1.22 -18.24
CA GLN A 109 19.96 -2.37 -17.40
C GLN A 109 19.47 -1.89 -16.02
N LEU A 110 18.17 -2.05 -15.73
CA LEU A 110 17.56 -1.62 -14.48
C LEU A 110 17.32 -2.75 -13.48
N GLY A 111 17.46 -3.99 -13.88
CA GLY A 111 17.26 -5.14 -13.02
C GLY A 111 18.28 -6.25 -13.30
N PRO A 112 18.29 -7.30 -12.47
CA PRO A 112 19.16 -8.45 -12.69
C PRO A 112 18.82 -9.16 -14.00
N GLN A 113 19.81 -9.77 -14.59
CA GLN A 113 19.63 -10.65 -15.73
C GLN A 113 19.06 -11.98 -15.21
N THR A 114 17.77 -12.21 -15.47
CA THR A 114 17.02 -13.38 -14.98
C THR A 114 16.81 -14.45 -16.04
N GLY A 115 17.38 -14.25 -17.22
CA GLY A 115 17.27 -15.15 -18.37
C GLY A 115 16.41 -14.58 -19.49
N ASP A 116 16.60 -15.14 -20.67
CA ASP A 116 15.84 -14.78 -21.88
C ASP A 116 14.44 -15.45 -21.81
N PHE A 117 13.40 -14.63 -21.69
CA PHE A 117 12.02 -15.11 -21.62
C PHE A 117 11.64 -16.04 -22.78
N THR A 118 12.17 -15.79 -23.99
CA THR A 118 11.85 -16.60 -25.18
C THR A 118 12.43 -18.00 -25.12
N LYS A 119 13.36 -18.25 -24.19
CA LYS A 119 14.03 -19.55 -23.99
C LYS A 119 13.53 -20.29 -22.75
N MET A 120 12.65 -19.67 -21.96
CA MET A 120 12.05 -20.34 -20.81
C MET A 120 11.12 -21.45 -21.28
N THR A 121 11.24 -22.59 -20.65
CA THR A 121 10.51 -23.82 -21.06
C THR A 121 9.35 -24.15 -20.13
N SER A 122 9.26 -23.50 -18.96
CA SER A 122 8.24 -23.73 -17.98
C SER A 122 7.74 -22.45 -17.32
N TYR A 123 6.52 -22.52 -16.78
CA TYR A 123 5.96 -21.45 -15.97
C TYR A 123 6.76 -21.19 -14.69
N GLU A 124 7.29 -22.24 -14.10
CA GLU A 124 8.10 -22.19 -12.87
C GLU A 124 9.39 -21.41 -13.08
N GLU A 125 10.06 -21.56 -14.24
CA GLU A 125 11.23 -20.75 -14.59
C GLU A 125 10.88 -19.27 -14.68
N PHE A 126 9.78 -18.92 -15.33
CA PHE A 126 9.31 -17.53 -15.38
C PHE A 126 8.97 -16.98 -14.00
N VAL A 127 8.26 -17.73 -13.16
CA VAL A 127 7.90 -17.32 -11.79
C VAL A 127 9.16 -17.11 -10.95
N ALA A 128 10.18 -17.96 -11.10
CA ALA A 128 11.45 -17.79 -10.39
C ALA A 128 12.17 -16.49 -10.82
N ALA A 129 12.23 -16.22 -12.12
CA ALA A 129 12.79 -14.99 -12.68
C ALA A 129 12.04 -13.74 -12.19
N TYR A 130 10.71 -13.79 -12.20
CA TYR A 130 9.86 -12.69 -11.71
C TYR A 130 10.02 -12.44 -10.21
N LYS A 131 10.10 -13.49 -9.39
CA LYS A 131 10.39 -13.37 -7.96
C LYS A 131 11.76 -12.75 -7.68
N ALA A 132 12.79 -13.12 -8.46
CA ALA A 132 14.11 -12.53 -8.34
C ALA A 132 14.09 -11.02 -8.67
N MET A 133 13.36 -10.64 -9.71
CA MET A 133 13.16 -9.24 -10.08
C MET A 133 12.39 -8.46 -9.02
N ILE A 134 11.30 -9.03 -8.47
CA ILE A 134 10.54 -8.43 -7.34
C ILE A 134 11.47 -8.22 -6.15
N LYS A 135 12.27 -9.24 -5.78
CA LYS A 135 13.19 -9.12 -4.65
C LYS A 135 14.19 -7.98 -4.84
N HIS A 136 14.80 -7.88 -6.02
CA HIS A 136 15.72 -6.80 -6.34
C HIS A 136 15.11 -5.42 -6.13
N TRP A 137 13.92 -5.21 -6.68
CA TRP A 137 13.21 -3.93 -6.54
C TRP A 137 12.68 -3.67 -5.13
N ALA A 138 12.28 -4.71 -4.39
CA ALA A 138 11.92 -4.60 -2.98
C ALA A 138 13.11 -4.16 -2.13
N ASP A 139 14.29 -4.72 -2.37
CA ASP A 139 15.52 -4.34 -1.67
C ASP A 139 15.87 -2.86 -1.94
N ILE A 140 15.84 -2.42 -3.21
CA ILE A 140 16.05 -1.01 -3.58
C ILE A 140 15.02 -0.09 -2.92
N SER A 141 13.73 -0.44 -3.00
CA SER A 141 12.64 0.35 -2.42
C SER A 141 12.79 0.47 -0.90
N THR A 142 13.18 -0.61 -0.23
CA THR A 142 13.41 -0.60 1.22
C THR A 142 14.57 0.33 1.61
N HIS A 143 15.71 0.24 0.93
CA HIS A 143 16.86 1.09 1.21
C HIS A 143 16.58 2.57 0.91
N SER A 144 16.00 2.84 -0.25
CA SER A 144 15.66 4.21 -0.65
C SER A 144 14.56 4.82 0.24
N GLY A 145 13.55 4.02 0.63
CA GLY A 145 12.50 4.45 1.55
C GLY A 145 13.05 4.80 2.93
N ARG A 146 13.99 4.00 3.44
CA ARG A 146 14.66 4.31 4.73
C ARG A 146 15.46 5.61 4.66
N ALA A 147 16.25 5.79 3.60
CA ALA A 147 17.02 7.01 3.40
C ALA A 147 16.10 8.24 3.29
N ALA A 148 15.03 8.13 2.51
CA ALA A 148 14.04 9.20 2.37
C ALA A 148 13.33 9.53 3.69
N LYS A 149 12.97 8.55 4.51
CA LYS A 149 12.37 8.77 5.83
C LYS A 149 13.31 9.56 6.75
N ILE A 150 14.58 9.17 6.81
CA ILE A 150 15.58 9.85 7.64
C ILE A 150 15.75 11.29 7.15
N GLN A 151 16.01 11.50 5.88
CA GLN A 151 16.20 12.81 5.29
C GLN A 151 14.97 13.72 5.50
N HIS A 152 13.76 13.18 5.29
CA HIS A 152 12.52 13.92 5.52
C HIS A 152 12.38 14.33 6.99
N GLY A 153 12.63 13.41 7.91
CA GLY A 153 12.54 13.68 9.34
C GLY A 153 13.55 14.71 9.85
N GLU A 154 14.73 14.79 9.23
CA GLU A 154 15.76 15.76 9.57
C GLU A 154 15.56 17.12 8.92
N THR A 155 15.04 17.16 7.68
CA THR A 155 14.96 18.39 6.88
C THR A 155 13.57 19.04 6.97
N PHE A 156 12.50 18.24 6.93
CA PHE A 156 11.10 18.69 6.97
C PHE A 156 10.29 17.83 7.93
N PRO A 157 10.54 17.93 9.25
CA PRO A 157 9.81 17.13 10.23
C PRO A 157 8.31 17.44 10.15
N ASP A 158 7.50 16.42 10.05
CA ASP A 158 6.05 16.52 10.00
C ASP A 158 5.48 16.76 11.41
N MET A 159 5.57 18.00 11.87
CA MET A 159 5.17 18.40 13.22
C MET A 159 3.67 18.25 13.44
N MET A 160 2.85 18.62 12.43
CA MET A 160 1.40 18.52 12.54
C MET A 160 0.95 17.05 12.65
N MET A 161 1.42 16.18 11.77
CA MET A 161 1.11 14.75 11.84
C MET A 161 1.58 14.16 13.17
N SER A 162 2.78 14.52 13.60
CA SER A 162 3.34 14.05 14.85
C SER A 162 2.54 14.51 16.08
N ALA A 163 1.95 15.69 16.05
CA ALA A 163 1.08 16.19 17.12
C ALA A 163 -0.24 15.42 17.24
N PHE A 164 -0.74 14.83 16.15
CA PHE A 164 -1.96 14.03 16.09
C PHE A 164 -1.70 12.52 16.12
N THR A 165 -0.45 12.10 16.24
CA THR A 165 -0.09 10.69 16.34
C THR A 165 0.32 10.38 17.78
N ASP A 166 -0.30 9.36 18.36
CA ASP A 166 -0.01 8.89 19.70
C ASP A 166 1.50 8.58 19.84
N ASP A 167 2.02 8.73 21.05
CA ASP A 167 3.40 8.51 21.45
C ASP A 167 4.44 9.51 20.90
N CYS A 168 4.21 10.20 19.78
CA CYS A 168 5.18 11.14 19.22
C CYS A 168 5.57 12.24 20.21
N ILE A 169 4.59 12.84 20.89
CA ILE A 169 4.82 13.87 21.90
C ILE A 169 5.51 13.26 23.13
N GLY A 170 5.01 12.13 23.62
CA GLY A 170 5.57 11.44 24.79
C GLY A 170 7.01 10.98 24.58
N ARG A 171 7.35 10.56 23.37
CA ARG A 171 8.70 10.14 22.97
C ARG A 171 9.60 11.29 22.55
N GLY A 172 9.06 12.49 22.34
CA GLY A 172 9.79 13.64 21.82
C GLY A 172 10.38 13.38 20.43
N ARG A 173 9.68 12.62 19.59
CA ARG A 173 10.14 12.21 18.26
C ARG A 173 9.03 12.39 17.23
N VAL A 174 9.40 12.88 16.05
CA VAL A 174 8.46 13.01 14.92
C VAL A 174 8.14 11.65 14.31
N CYS A 175 6.98 11.52 13.67
CA CYS A 175 6.52 10.29 13.02
C CYS A 175 7.57 9.67 12.10
N SER A 176 8.20 10.48 11.24
CA SER A 176 9.22 10.05 10.27
C SER A 176 10.48 9.47 10.92
N LEU A 177 10.78 9.83 12.16
CA LEU A 177 11.92 9.32 12.91
C LEU A 177 11.55 8.28 13.98
N GLY A 178 10.39 7.67 13.88
CA GLY A 178 9.98 6.59 14.77
C GLY A 178 9.27 7.07 16.03
N GLY A 179 8.57 8.20 15.97
CA GLY A 179 7.78 8.72 17.09
C GLY A 179 6.51 7.92 17.33
N ALA A 180 5.83 7.47 16.27
CA ALA A 180 4.62 6.66 16.38
C ALA A 180 4.90 5.25 16.95
N GLU A 181 3.89 4.64 17.56
CA GLU A 181 3.97 3.26 18.04
C GLU A 181 4.18 2.29 16.88
N HIS A 182 3.43 2.46 15.81
CA HIS A 182 3.54 1.67 14.60
C HIS A 182 4.08 2.52 13.44
N ASN A 183 5.30 2.21 13.04
CA ASN A 183 5.97 2.85 11.91
C ASN A 183 6.00 1.88 10.73
N ASP A 184 5.16 2.14 9.75
CA ASP A 184 5.09 1.39 8.50
C ASP A 184 6.08 1.89 7.44
#